data_4a0be2f2b756f6eb2d9dc2033967da6b
#
_entry.id   4a0be2f2b756f6eb2d9dc2033967da6b
#
_cell.length_a   1.000
_cell.length_b   1.000
_cell.length_c   1.000
_cell.angle_alpha   90.00
_cell.angle_beta   90.00
_cell.angle_gamma   90.00
#
_symmetry.space_group_name_H-M   'P 1'
#
loop_
_entity.id
_entity.type
_entity.pdbx_description
1 polymer ?
#
loop_
_entity_poly.entity_id
_entity_poly.type
_entity_poly.pdbx_seq_one_letter_code
_entity_poly.pdbx_strand_id
1 'polypeptide(L)' 'MTSKIQTTYTLNKKFIKHWLIDNDATQVELADAVGVSPVTFSRYLNDRRGVPVSVLFSLAEEMRADVRELVEKVDE' A
#
# COMPACT_ATOMS: atom_id res chain seq x y z
N MET A 1 22.45 19.97 -0.66
CA MET A 1 22.90 18.63 -0.52
C MET A 1 21.87 17.64 -1.07
N THR A 2 22.33 16.75 -1.87
CA THR A 2 21.43 15.82 -2.52
C THR A 2 21.69 14.41 -2.03
N SER A 3 20.64 13.76 -1.64
CA SER A 3 20.75 12.37 -1.26
C SER A 3 20.81 11.50 -2.50
N LYS A 4 21.72 10.59 -2.51
CA LYS A 4 21.82 9.62 -3.59
C LYS A 4 21.00 8.39 -3.32
N ILE A 5 20.58 8.23 -2.08
CA ILE A 5 19.83 7.06 -1.72
C ILE A 5 18.39 7.30 -2.05
N GLN A 6 17.88 6.48 -2.92
CA GLN A 6 16.48 6.54 -3.28
C GLN A 6 15.83 5.25 -2.84
N THR A 7 14.92 5.38 -1.93
CA THR A 7 14.19 4.23 -1.43
C THR A 7 12.77 4.29 -1.95
N THR A 8 12.38 3.25 -2.62
CA THR A 8 11.01 3.14 -3.10
C THR A 8 10.28 2.18 -2.18
N TYR A 9 9.11 2.60 -1.76
CA TYR A 9 8.27 1.75 -0.92
C TYR A 9 7.10 1.25 -1.75
N THR A 10 6.91 -0.05 -1.75
CA THR A 10 5.76 -0.67 -2.41
C THR A 10 4.90 -1.30 -1.35
N LEU A 11 3.66 -1.60 -1.70
CA LEU A 11 2.75 -2.21 -0.75
C LEU A 11 3.18 -3.64 -0.45
N ASN A 12 3.06 -4.01 0.81
CA ASN A 12 3.28 -5.38 1.23
C ASN A 12 2.02 -6.17 0.88
N LYS A 13 2.05 -6.77 -0.28
CA LYS A 13 0.90 -7.45 -0.84
C LYS A 13 0.39 -8.55 0.08
N LYS A 14 1.31 -9.30 0.68
CA LYS A 14 0.95 -10.40 1.55
C LYS A 14 0.21 -9.90 2.79
N PHE A 15 0.72 -8.84 3.39
CA PHE A 15 0.08 -8.26 4.56
C PHE A 15 -1.33 -7.78 4.24
N ILE A 16 -1.47 -7.09 3.10
CA ILE A 16 -2.75 -6.56 2.71
C ILE A 16 -3.74 -7.68 2.42
N LYS A 17 -3.29 -8.72 1.73
CA LYS A 17 -4.18 -9.84 1.44
C LYS A 17 -4.64 -10.54 2.71
N HIS A 18 -3.74 -10.72 3.67
CA HIS A 18 -4.12 -11.31 4.95
C HIS A 18 -5.14 -10.44 5.68
N TRP A 19 -4.92 -9.13 5.66
CA TRP A 19 -5.85 -8.23 6.31
C TRP A 19 -7.25 -8.32 5.69
N LEU A 20 -7.30 -8.40 4.36
CA LEU A 20 -8.60 -8.52 3.69
C LEU A 20 -9.33 -9.77 4.10
N ILE A 21 -8.60 -10.88 4.20
CA ILE A 21 -9.20 -12.14 4.62
C ILE A 21 -9.69 -12.04 6.06
N ASP A 22 -8.87 -11.50 6.94
CA ASP A 22 -9.20 -11.39 8.36
C ASP A 22 -10.41 -10.51 8.59
N ASN A 23 -10.61 -9.52 7.73
CA ASN A 23 -11.69 -8.57 7.90
C ASN A 23 -12.86 -8.82 6.96
N ASP A 24 -12.80 -9.94 6.24
CA ASP A 24 -13.87 -10.33 5.31
C ASP A 24 -14.16 -9.20 4.33
N ALA A 25 -13.11 -8.59 3.81
CA ALA A 25 -13.21 -7.46 2.91
C ALA A 25 -12.58 -7.79 1.57
N THR A 26 -12.95 -7.04 0.54
CA THR A 26 -12.40 -7.23 -0.77
C THR A 26 -11.42 -6.11 -1.11
N GLN A 27 -10.57 -6.39 -2.09
CA GLN A 27 -9.62 -5.39 -2.58
C GLN A 27 -10.36 -4.17 -3.12
N VAL A 28 -11.49 -4.38 -3.79
CA VAL A 28 -12.27 -3.27 -4.32
C VAL A 28 -12.81 -2.40 -3.20
N GLU A 29 -13.29 -3.03 -2.14
CA GLU A 29 -13.81 -2.28 -1.00
C GLU A 29 -12.72 -1.44 -0.35
N LEU A 30 -11.54 -2.01 -0.20
CA LEU A 30 -10.44 -1.27 0.40
C LEU A 30 -10.00 -0.12 -0.48
N ALA A 31 -9.91 -0.35 -1.79
CA ALA A 31 -9.56 0.72 -2.73
C ALA A 31 -10.54 1.87 -2.63
N ASP A 32 -11.82 1.54 -2.60
CA ASP A 32 -12.86 2.55 -2.50
C ASP A 32 -12.74 3.34 -1.21
N ALA A 33 -12.47 2.65 -0.11
CA ALA A 33 -12.36 3.29 1.20
C ALA A 33 -11.23 4.32 1.26
N VAL A 34 -10.15 4.07 0.51
CA VAL A 34 -9.02 5.00 0.51
C VAL A 34 -9.05 5.95 -0.69
N GLY A 35 -10.12 5.92 -1.46
CA GLY A 35 -10.29 6.89 -2.54
C GLY A 35 -9.46 6.61 -3.78
N VAL A 36 -9.15 5.36 -4.03
CA VAL A 36 -8.32 4.96 -5.17
C VAL A 36 -9.14 4.02 -6.04
N SER A 37 -9.02 4.15 -7.35
CA SER A 37 -9.74 3.23 -8.22
C SER A 37 -9.21 1.81 -8.06
N PRO A 38 -10.05 0.80 -8.26
CA PRO A 38 -9.60 -0.58 -8.14
C PRO A 38 -8.43 -0.91 -9.07
N VAL A 39 -8.42 -0.34 -10.26
CA VAL A 39 -7.33 -0.58 -11.20
C VAL A 39 -6.02 0.01 -10.67
N THR A 40 -6.09 1.22 -10.15
CA THR A 40 -4.91 1.88 -9.60
C THR A 40 -4.41 1.13 -8.37
N PHE A 41 -5.33 0.70 -7.52
CA PHE A 41 -4.94 -0.04 -6.33
C PHE A 41 -4.26 -1.36 -6.70
N SER A 42 -4.79 -2.04 -7.71
CA SER A 42 -4.18 -3.27 -8.19
C SER A 42 -2.76 -3.02 -8.67
N ARG A 43 -2.54 -1.88 -9.33
CA ARG A 43 -1.19 -1.52 -9.76
C ARG A 43 -0.27 -1.32 -8.58
N TYR A 44 -0.74 -0.66 -7.54
CA TYR A 44 0.07 -0.45 -6.34
C TYR A 44 0.47 -1.79 -5.72
N LEU A 45 -0.40 -2.77 -5.79
CA LEU A 45 -0.10 -4.08 -5.22
C LEU A 45 0.88 -4.89 -6.07
N ASN A 46 0.86 -4.69 -7.37
CA ASN A 46 1.61 -5.54 -8.28
C ASN A 46 2.78 -4.86 -8.97
N ASP A 47 2.82 -3.53 -8.93
CA ASP A 47 3.85 -2.76 -9.58
C ASP A 47 4.85 -2.31 -8.54
N ARG A 48 6.13 -2.41 -8.84
CA ARG A 48 7.16 -2.05 -7.89
C ARG A 48 7.62 -0.61 -8.03
N ARG A 49 6.83 0.22 -8.66
CA ARG A 49 7.20 1.62 -8.86
C ARG A 49 6.93 2.51 -7.66
N GLY A 50 6.24 1.99 -6.69
CA GLY A 50 6.01 2.75 -5.48
C GLY A 50 4.60 3.27 -5.35
N VAL A 51 4.29 3.76 -4.18
CA VAL A 51 2.95 4.20 -3.81
C VAL A 51 3.05 5.59 -3.24
N PRO A 52 2.14 6.49 -3.60
CA PRO A 52 2.15 7.82 -2.99
C PRO A 52 1.99 7.75 -1.48
N VAL A 53 2.68 8.64 -0.79
CA VAL A 53 2.64 8.68 0.66
C VAL A 53 1.22 8.88 1.18
N SER A 54 0.44 9.71 0.49
CA SER A 54 -0.93 9.96 0.91
C SER A 54 -1.76 8.68 0.91
N VAL A 55 -1.53 7.82 -0.06
CA VAL A 55 -2.24 6.55 -0.13
C VAL A 55 -1.82 5.64 1.01
N LEU A 56 -0.52 5.64 1.33
CA LEU A 56 -0.03 4.83 2.43
C LEU A 56 -0.67 5.23 3.76
N PHE A 57 -0.77 6.53 4.01
CA PHE A 57 -1.39 6.98 5.25
C PHE A 57 -2.88 6.69 5.28
N SER A 58 -3.56 6.83 4.15
CA SER A 58 -4.97 6.49 4.09
C SER A 58 -5.20 5.01 4.37
N LEU A 59 -4.34 4.16 3.81
CA LEU A 59 -4.43 2.73 4.07
C LEU A 59 -4.18 2.41 5.53
N ALA A 60 -3.15 3.02 6.11
CA ALA A 60 -2.83 2.78 7.51
C ALA A 60 -4.02 3.14 8.40
N GLU A 61 -4.65 4.27 8.11
CA GLU A 61 -5.81 4.71 8.86
C GLU A 61 -6.97 3.74 8.70
N GLU A 62 -7.26 3.38 7.47
CA GLU A 62 -8.39 2.50 7.18
C GLU A 62 -8.20 1.12 7.76
N MET A 63 -6.99 0.60 7.68
CA MET A 63 -6.67 -0.73 8.15
C MET A 63 -6.30 -0.77 9.63
N ARG A 64 -6.14 0.39 10.24
CA ARG A 64 -5.69 0.51 11.62
C ARG A 64 -4.38 -0.22 11.83
N ALA A 65 -3.48 -0.02 10.90
CA ALA A 65 -2.17 -0.66 10.91
C ALA A 65 -1.08 0.38 10.87
N ASP A 66 0.11 -0.04 11.27
CA ASP A 66 1.28 0.82 11.19
C ASP A 66 1.71 0.89 9.72
N VAL A 67 2.01 2.10 9.26
CA VAL A 67 2.50 2.28 7.90
C VAL A 67 3.66 1.35 7.59
N ARG A 68 4.51 1.09 8.57
CA ARG A 68 5.67 0.24 8.34
C ARG A 68 5.31 -1.20 8.06
N GLU A 69 4.13 -1.62 8.48
CA GLU A 69 3.67 -2.98 8.18
C GLU A 69 3.10 -3.07 6.76
N LEU A 70 2.70 -1.95 6.22
CA LEU A 70 2.04 -1.90 4.91
C LEU A 70 3.01 -1.90 3.75
N VAL A 71 4.26 -1.59 4.00
CA VAL A 71 5.19 -1.33 2.90
C VAL A 71 6.36 -2.28 2.93
N GLU A 72 6.90 -2.47 1.73
CA GLU A 72 8.17 -3.17 1.54
C GLU A 72 9.13 -2.19 0.93
N LYS A 73 10.33 -2.20 1.44
CA LYS A 73 11.37 -1.34 0.94
C LYS A 73 12.06 -2.01 -0.23
N VAL A 74 12.13 -1.28 -1.33
CA VAL A 74 12.80 -1.77 -2.51
C VAL A 74 14.10 -1.02 -2.65
N ASP A 75 15.21 -1.74 -2.55
CA ASP A 75 16.53 -1.15 -2.71
C ASP A 75 16.96 -1.24 -4.15
N GLU A 76 17.44 -0.14 -4.66
CA GLU A 76 17.94 -0.08 -6.03
C GLU A 76 19.42 -0.25 -6.10
#